data_aaebc335b6644490d0fa784e377e1686
#
_entry.id   aaebc335b6644490d0fa784e377e1686
#
_cell.length_a   1.000
_cell.length_b   1.000
_cell.length_c   1.000
_cell.angle_alpha   90.00
_cell.angle_beta   90.00
_cell.angle_gamma   90.00
#
_symmetry.space_group_name_H-M   'P 1'
#
loop_
_entity.id
_entity.type
_entity.pdbx_description
1 polymer ?
#
loop_
_entity_poly.entity_id
_entity_poly.type
_entity_poly.pdbx_seq_one_letter_code
_entity_poly.pdbx_strand_id
1 'polypeptide(L)'
;MDKIMNDPTNDLLSDSIAELTKHFPQIGRTIIDERDDYMFCKLKQTANLLGNAPSDGRRRRIVAVVGAGHCPGISQRLRDTSDTVSPEDKLQALIETKKWKMKDPHIQSLVTDLTHLQIGPF
;
A
#
# COMPACT_ATOMS: atom_id res chain seq x y z
N MET A 1 -5.88 -17.70 -16.51
CA MET A 1 -5.66 -16.80 -15.38
C MET A 1 -6.74 -16.87 -14.29
N ASP A 2 -7.92 -17.34 -14.59
CA ASP A 2 -9.01 -17.46 -13.60
C ASP A 2 -8.75 -18.50 -12.50
N LYS A 3 -7.85 -19.46 -12.73
CA LYS A 3 -7.51 -20.51 -11.76
C LYS A 3 -6.70 -20.03 -10.56
N ILE A 4 -6.02 -18.88 -10.63
CA ILE A 4 -5.19 -18.34 -9.54
C ILE A 4 -6.06 -17.56 -8.53
N MET A 5 -7.20 -17.03 -8.96
CA MET A 5 -8.14 -16.31 -8.09
C MET A 5 -9.03 -17.22 -7.23
N ASN A 6 -9.13 -18.50 -7.57
CA ASN A 6 -9.92 -19.51 -6.85
C ASN A 6 -9.06 -20.49 -6.04
N ASP A 7 -7.83 -20.10 -5.69
CA ASP A 7 -6.99 -20.90 -4.80
C ASP A 7 -7.56 -20.83 -3.37
N PRO A 8 -7.82 -21.98 -2.70
CA PRO A 8 -8.28 -22.02 -1.31
C PRO A 8 -7.39 -21.26 -0.33
N THR A 9 -6.10 -21.14 -0.63
CA THR A 9 -5.14 -20.34 0.15
C THR A 9 -5.41 -18.84 0.09
N ASN A 10 -5.91 -18.33 -1.03
CA ASN A 10 -6.30 -16.92 -1.17
C ASN A 10 -7.57 -16.62 -0.37
N ASP A 11 -8.50 -17.52 -0.31
CA ASP A 11 -9.73 -17.36 0.48
C ASP A 11 -9.41 -17.31 1.98
N LEU A 12 -8.53 -18.22 2.45
CA LEU A 12 -8.09 -18.23 3.85
C LEU A 12 -7.34 -16.96 4.25
N LEU A 13 -6.52 -16.42 3.36
CA LEU A 13 -5.82 -15.15 3.60
C LEU A 13 -6.79 -13.98 3.66
N SER A 14 -7.72 -13.91 2.73
CA SER A 14 -8.76 -12.88 2.68
C SER A 14 -9.66 -12.91 3.90
N ASP A 15 -10.08 -14.10 4.33
CA ASP A 15 -10.87 -14.29 5.53
C ASP A 15 -10.13 -13.90 6.79
N SER A 16 -8.85 -14.26 6.89
CA SER A 16 -8.00 -13.90 8.02
C SER A 16 -7.80 -12.39 8.13
N ILE A 17 -7.59 -11.71 7.00
CA ILE A 17 -7.47 -10.25 6.95
C ILE A 17 -8.80 -9.59 7.30
N ALA A 18 -9.92 -10.11 6.80
CA ALA A 18 -11.24 -9.61 7.12
C ALA A 18 -11.55 -9.72 8.61
N GLU A 19 -11.24 -10.86 9.22
CA GLU A 19 -11.42 -11.08 10.65
C GLU A 19 -10.52 -10.16 11.50
N LEU A 20 -9.25 -10.03 11.11
CA LEU A 20 -8.32 -9.11 11.77
C LEU A 20 -8.81 -7.66 11.67
N THR A 21 -9.28 -7.23 10.51
CA THR A 21 -9.81 -5.89 10.27
C THR A 21 -11.08 -5.61 11.06
N LYS A 22 -11.91 -6.63 11.29
CA LYS A 22 -13.11 -6.53 12.11
C LYS A 22 -12.79 -6.22 13.57
N HIS A 23 -11.75 -6.86 14.12
CA HIS A 23 -11.32 -6.63 15.50
C HIS A 23 -10.40 -5.42 15.65
N PHE A 24 -9.60 -5.13 14.64
CA PHE A 24 -8.62 -4.05 14.63
C PHE A 24 -8.68 -3.24 13.33
N PRO A 25 -9.69 -2.37 13.15
CA PRO A 25 -9.89 -1.64 11.89
C PRO A 25 -8.69 -0.82 11.44
N GLN A 26 -7.92 -0.29 12.41
CA GLN A 26 -6.74 0.52 12.09
C GLN A 26 -5.60 -0.32 11.50
N ILE A 27 -5.45 -1.57 11.92
CA ILE A 27 -4.45 -2.49 11.36
C ILE A 27 -4.77 -2.80 9.91
N GLY A 28 -6.03 -3.13 9.61
CA GLY A 28 -6.48 -3.35 8.24
C GLY A 28 -6.23 -2.14 7.35
N ARG A 29 -6.58 -0.96 7.85
CA ARG A 29 -6.34 0.31 7.13
C ARG A 29 -4.86 0.53 6.83
N THR A 30 -3.98 0.39 7.81
CA THR A 30 -2.55 0.65 7.65
C THR A 30 -1.86 -0.43 6.81
N ILE A 31 -2.18 -1.71 7.04
CA ILE A 31 -1.50 -2.82 6.37
C ILE A 31 -1.99 -3.02 4.93
N ILE A 32 -3.26 -2.80 4.68
CA ILE A 32 -3.88 -3.06 3.38
C ILE A 32 -4.17 -1.77 2.63
N ASP A 33 -5.08 -0.94 3.13
CA ASP A 33 -5.62 0.18 2.36
C ASP A 33 -4.57 1.25 2.01
N GLU A 34 -3.77 1.68 2.97
CA GLU A 34 -2.72 2.68 2.73
C GLU A 34 -1.64 2.15 1.78
N ARG A 35 -1.32 0.86 1.88
CA ARG A 35 -0.36 0.24 0.97
C ARG A 35 -0.93 0.04 -0.42
N ASP A 36 -2.22 -0.28 -0.54
CA ASP A 36 -2.92 -0.33 -1.82
C ASP A 36 -2.93 1.03 -2.50
N ASP A 37 -3.23 2.09 -1.75
CA ASP A 37 -3.17 3.46 -2.24
C ASP A 37 -1.77 3.85 -2.72
N TYR A 38 -0.74 3.51 -1.95
CA TYR A 38 0.64 3.77 -2.33
C TYR A 38 1.02 3.06 -3.63
N MET A 39 0.75 1.75 -3.72
CA MET A 39 1.06 0.96 -4.91
C MET A 39 0.28 1.45 -6.13
N PHE A 40 -0.99 1.75 -5.96
CA PHE A 40 -1.83 2.33 -7.02
C PHE A 40 -1.28 3.66 -7.54
N CYS A 41 -0.89 4.56 -6.64
CA CYS A 41 -0.30 5.84 -7.02
C CYS A 41 1.02 5.66 -7.78
N LYS A 42 1.85 4.71 -7.35
CA LYS A 42 3.09 4.35 -8.06
C LYS A 42 2.83 3.80 -9.45
N LEU A 43 1.81 2.97 -9.62
CA LEU A 43 1.39 2.48 -10.94
C LEU A 43 0.93 3.61 -11.85
N LYS A 44 0.13 4.55 -11.33
CA LYS A 44 -0.29 5.74 -12.10
C LYS A 44 0.89 6.62 -12.48
N GLN A 45 1.82 6.88 -11.58
CA GLN A 45 3.04 7.64 -11.88
C GLN A 45 3.86 6.96 -12.99
N THR A 46 4.03 5.64 -12.90
CA THR A 46 4.76 4.86 -13.91
C THR A 46 4.06 4.95 -15.26
N ALA A 47 2.73 4.85 -15.28
CA ALA A 47 1.95 5.01 -16.51
C ALA A 47 2.13 6.39 -17.12
N ASN A 48 2.11 7.44 -16.32
CA ASN A 48 2.32 8.81 -16.77
C ASN A 48 3.75 9.03 -17.33
N LEU A 49 4.77 8.44 -16.68
CA LEU A 49 6.15 8.50 -17.16
C LEU A 49 6.36 7.79 -18.50
N LEU A 50 5.62 6.72 -18.74
CA LEU A 50 5.65 6.03 -20.03
C LEU A 50 5.03 6.88 -21.16
N GLY A 51 4.27 7.89 -20.82
CA GLY A 51 3.64 8.83 -21.74
C GLY A 51 2.57 8.20 -22.63
N ASN A 52 2.09 9.00 -23.57
CA ASN A 52 1.11 8.56 -24.55
C ASN A 52 1.65 7.43 -25.42
N ALA A 53 0.75 6.62 -25.98
CA ALA A 53 1.11 5.54 -26.86
C ALA A 53 2.10 6.03 -27.95
N PRO A 54 3.19 5.30 -28.18
CA PRO A 54 4.12 5.66 -29.23
C PRO A 54 3.40 5.70 -30.58
N SER A 55 3.93 6.49 -31.49
CA SER A 55 3.38 6.66 -32.86
C SER A 55 3.25 5.36 -33.65
N ASP A 56 3.83 4.27 -33.16
CA ASP A 56 3.73 2.92 -33.75
C ASP A 56 2.42 2.18 -33.42
N GLY A 57 1.49 2.80 -32.69
CA GLY A 57 0.20 2.22 -32.30
C GLY A 57 0.26 1.10 -31.25
N ARG A 58 1.43 0.79 -30.71
CA ARG A 58 1.59 -0.25 -29.70
C ARG A 58 1.12 0.26 -28.33
N ARG A 59 0.28 -0.53 -27.68
CA ARG A 59 -0.11 -0.24 -26.29
C ARG A 59 1.03 -0.57 -25.35
N ARG A 60 1.38 0.38 -24.51
CA ARG A 60 2.33 0.12 -23.41
C ARG A 60 1.65 -0.74 -22.34
N ARG A 61 2.41 -1.64 -21.77
CA ARG A 61 1.95 -2.53 -20.72
C ARG A 61 2.84 -2.39 -19.50
N ILE A 62 2.21 -2.37 -18.34
CA ILE A 62 2.89 -2.41 -17.04
C ILE A 62 2.53 -3.74 -16.41
N VAL A 63 3.53 -4.46 -15.95
CA VAL A 63 3.36 -5.68 -15.16
C VAL A 63 3.83 -5.38 -13.76
N ALA A 64 2.94 -5.51 -12.80
CA ALA A 64 3.25 -5.34 -11.38
C ALA A 64 3.11 -6.68 -10.66
N VAL A 65 4.09 -7.00 -9.83
CA VAL A 65 4.06 -8.17 -8.96
C VAL A 65 3.79 -7.69 -7.54
N VAL A 66 2.67 -8.10 -6.98
CA VAL A 66 2.21 -7.68 -5.65
C VAL A 66 1.73 -8.89 -4.85
N GLY A 67 1.67 -8.74 -3.54
CA GLY A 67 1.07 -9.77 -2.70
C GLY A 67 -0.42 -9.97 -3.03
N ALA A 68 -0.89 -11.22 -2.97
CA ALA A 68 -2.26 -11.58 -3.35
C ALA A 68 -3.34 -10.78 -2.62
N GLY A 69 -3.12 -10.45 -1.34
CA GLY A 69 -4.05 -9.65 -0.54
C GLY A 69 -4.25 -8.21 -1.03
N HIS A 70 -3.34 -7.68 -1.85
CA HIS A 70 -3.43 -6.34 -2.42
C HIS A 70 -4.11 -6.28 -3.79
N CYS A 71 -4.22 -7.43 -4.48
CA CYS A 71 -4.78 -7.48 -5.83
C CYS A 71 -6.22 -6.92 -5.93
N PRO A 72 -7.15 -7.29 -5.04
CA PRO A 72 -8.51 -6.78 -5.12
C PRO A 72 -8.59 -5.26 -4.94
N GLY A 73 -7.88 -4.72 -3.96
CA GLY A 73 -7.88 -3.29 -3.64
C GLY A 73 -7.27 -2.45 -4.76
N ILE A 74 -6.16 -2.88 -5.32
CA ILE A 74 -5.51 -2.20 -6.46
C ILE A 74 -6.40 -2.28 -7.71
N SER A 75 -6.98 -3.45 -8.00
CA SER A 75 -7.86 -3.64 -9.14
C SER A 75 -9.11 -2.75 -9.07
N GLN A 76 -9.68 -2.60 -7.89
CA GLN A 76 -10.82 -1.72 -7.69
C GLN A 76 -10.46 -0.26 -7.94
N ARG A 77 -9.32 0.21 -7.42
CA ARG A 77 -8.83 1.57 -7.63
C ARG A 77 -8.54 1.86 -9.11
N LEU A 78 -8.06 0.87 -9.84
CA LEU A 78 -7.84 1.01 -11.29
C LEU A 78 -9.15 1.13 -12.09
N ARG A 79 -10.24 0.54 -11.61
CA ARG A 79 -11.57 0.65 -12.23
C ARG A 79 -12.29 1.94 -11.85
N ASP A 80 -12.00 2.47 -10.67
CA ASP A 80 -12.60 3.70 -10.18
C ASP A 80 -11.90 4.90 -10.80
N THR A 81 -12.58 5.54 -11.74
CA THR A 81 -12.07 6.73 -12.45
C THR A 81 -12.51 8.04 -11.81
N SER A 82 -13.26 7.98 -10.70
CA SER A 82 -13.81 9.18 -10.03
C SER A 82 -12.76 9.94 -9.20
N ASP A 83 -11.59 9.37 -9.03
CA ASP A 83 -10.54 9.94 -8.19
C ASP A 83 -9.85 11.13 -8.87
N THR A 84 -10.17 12.31 -8.39
CA THR A 84 -9.66 13.60 -8.92
C THR A 84 -8.35 14.04 -8.26
N VAL A 85 -7.93 13.36 -7.19
CA VAL A 85 -6.69 13.71 -6.47
C VAL A 85 -5.48 13.24 -7.26
N SER A 86 -4.47 14.10 -7.38
CA SER A 86 -3.25 13.73 -8.08
C SER A 86 -2.50 12.59 -7.35
N PRO A 87 -1.86 11.67 -8.08
CA PRO A 87 -1.06 10.62 -7.46
C PRO A 87 0.06 11.17 -6.56
N GLU A 88 0.63 12.31 -6.93
CA GLU A 88 1.71 12.98 -6.20
C GLU A 88 1.24 13.47 -4.84
N ASP A 89 0.08 14.11 -4.77
CA ASP A 89 -0.49 14.63 -3.52
C ASP A 89 -0.85 13.49 -2.56
N LYS A 90 -1.41 12.40 -3.07
CA LYS A 90 -1.69 11.20 -2.28
C LYS A 90 -0.42 10.55 -1.75
N LEU A 91 0.60 10.41 -2.57
CA LEU A 91 1.88 9.84 -2.15
C LEU A 91 2.54 10.69 -1.08
N GLN A 92 2.50 12.01 -1.22
CA GLN A 92 3.04 12.93 -0.22
C GLN A 92 2.34 12.75 1.12
N ALA A 93 1.03 12.67 1.13
CA ALA A 93 0.24 12.45 2.35
C ALA A 93 0.54 11.10 3.02
N LEU A 94 0.79 10.05 2.23
CA LEU A 94 1.12 8.71 2.74
C LEU A 94 2.55 8.60 3.29
N ILE A 95 3.48 9.38 2.72
CA ILE A 95 4.89 9.39 3.13
C ILE A 95 5.10 10.29 4.35
N GLU A 96 4.25 11.30 4.53
CA GLU A 96 4.37 12.24 5.63
C GLU A 96 4.14 11.54 6.97
N THR A 97 5.25 11.25 7.65
CA THR A 97 5.20 10.70 9.01
C THR A 97 4.88 11.80 10.00
N LYS A 98 3.71 11.76 10.58
CA LYS A 98 3.38 12.63 11.72
C LYS A 98 4.33 12.33 12.86
N LYS A 99 5.10 13.33 13.29
CA LYS A 99 5.92 13.22 14.50
C LYS A 99 5.00 12.89 15.68
N TRP A 100 5.10 11.68 16.15
CA TRP A 100 4.40 11.25 17.35
C TRP A 100 4.99 11.99 18.55
N LYS A 101 4.21 12.88 19.12
CA LYS A 101 4.53 13.40 20.46
C LYS A 101 4.03 12.38 21.46
N MET A 102 4.90 11.53 21.94
CA MET A 102 4.59 10.68 23.08
C MET A 102 4.38 11.56 24.30
N LYS A 103 3.16 11.51 24.83
CA LYS A 103 2.79 12.24 26.04
C LYS A 103 3.20 11.51 27.33
N ASP A 104 3.54 10.23 27.23
CA ASP A 104 3.91 9.41 28.39
C ASP A 104 5.44 9.40 28.56
N PRO A 105 5.98 9.99 29.67
CA PRO A 105 7.42 10.03 29.93
C PRO A 105 8.04 8.65 30.04
N HIS A 106 7.30 7.64 30.49
CA HIS A 106 7.79 6.29 30.67
C HIS A 106 8.03 5.59 29.32
N ILE A 107 7.09 5.74 28.38
CA ILE A 107 7.25 5.23 27.00
C ILE A 107 8.35 5.99 26.26
N GLN A 108 8.46 7.29 26.49
CA GLN A 108 9.51 8.12 25.92
C GLN A 108 10.91 7.68 26.38
N SER A 109 11.07 7.32 27.65
CA SER A 109 12.31 6.75 28.19
C SER A 109 12.64 5.40 27.54
N LEU A 110 11.67 4.49 27.40
CA LEU A 110 11.85 3.19 26.73
C LEU A 110 12.29 3.34 25.27
N VAL A 111 11.71 4.28 24.54
CA VAL A 111 12.09 4.56 23.14
C VAL A 111 13.49 5.13 23.06
N THR A 112 13.87 6.02 23.99
CA THR A 112 15.24 6.56 24.09
C THR A 112 16.24 5.45 24.36
N ASP A 113 15.94 4.53 25.28
CA ASP A 113 16.80 3.38 25.59
C ASP A 113 16.95 2.44 24.39
N LEU A 114 15.88 2.20 23.62
CA LEU A 114 15.92 1.40 22.40
C LEU A 114 16.74 2.07 21.27
N THR A 115 16.72 3.40 21.19
CA THR A 115 17.53 4.14 20.19
C THR A 115 19.02 4.18 20.57
N HIS A 116 19.36 4.03 21.84
CA HIS A 116 20.74 3.87 22.32
C HIS A 116 21.29 2.46 22.16
N LEU A 117 20.46 1.46 21.99
CA LEU A 117 20.87 0.13 21.55
C LEU A 117 21.27 0.22 20.07
N GLN A 118 22.49 0.65 19.85
CA GLN A 118 23.12 0.55 18.51
C GLN A 118 23.22 -0.92 18.14
N ILE A 119 22.22 -1.38 17.40
CA ILE A 119 22.38 -2.55 16.55
C ILE A 119 23.39 -2.08 15.50
N GLY A 120 24.58 -2.68 15.51
CA GLY A 120 25.72 -2.24 14.73
C GLY A 120 25.44 -2.01 13.24
N PRO A 121 26.38 -1.41 12.50
CA PRO A 121 26.17 -1.04 11.10
C PRO A 121 25.81 -2.27 10.27
N PHE A 122 24.70 -2.14 9.58
CA PHE A 122 24.37 -3.07 8.50
C PHE A 122 25.30 -2.85 7.32
#